data_f7e2ca482a862384d6a556d4167c96d1
#
_entry.id   f7e2ca482a862384d6a556d4167c96d1
#
_cell.length_a   1.000
_cell.length_b   1.000
_cell.length_c   1.000
_cell.angle_alpha   90.00
_cell.angle_beta   90.00
_cell.angle_gamma   90.00
#
_symmetry.space_group_name_H-M   'P 1'
#
loop_
_entity.id
_entity.type
_entity.pdbx_description
1 polymer ?
#
loop_
_entity_poly.entity_id
_entity_poly.type
_entity_poly.pdbx_seq_one_letter_code
_entity_poly.pdbx_strand_id
1 'polypeptide(L)'
;MPTASTAQIMGNNEAFEPFTSNIYTRRTLSGEFIIVNKHLVKDLINLGLWNEDVKNMIIIQKGSVQNIAGIPEDIKEVYKTVWEIKQKDLIEMSAGRGKFICQSQSLNLFIEGVNAAKLTAAHFHSWKLGLKTGMYYLRTKAAVDAIAGLGIEVGKYKQAPSAPEVKTPAPKLESPSQ
;
A
#
# COMPACT_ATOMS: atom_id res chain seq x y z
N MET A 1 17.36 10.05 10.68
CA MET A 1 16.71 11.22 10.03
C MET A 1 15.85 10.70 8.87
N PRO A 2 14.59 11.13 8.75
CA PRO A 2 13.81 10.83 7.57
C PRO A 2 14.44 11.47 6.33
N THR A 3 14.46 10.75 5.22
CA THR A 3 15.09 11.20 3.96
C THR A 3 14.02 11.34 2.85
N ALA A 4 12.89 11.96 3.17
CA ALA A 4 11.72 12.02 2.31
C ALA A 4 12.04 12.60 0.92
N SER A 5 12.63 13.78 0.84
CA SER A 5 12.94 14.43 -0.44
C SER A 5 13.96 13.64 -1.25
N THR A 6 15.03 13.14 -0.63
CA THR A 6 16.05 12.34 -1.31
C THR A 6 15.48 11.02 -1.82
N ALA A 7 14.67 10.34 -1.00
CA ALA A 7 14.02 9.10 -1.41
C ALA A 7 13.09 9.32 -2.63
N GLN A 8 12.34 10.42 -2.63
CA GLN A 8 11.46 10.77 -3.77
C GLN A 8 12.23 11.09 -5.04
N ILE A 9 13.34 11.84 -4.95
CA ILE A 9 14.21 12.14 -6.09
C ILE A 9 14.73 10.83 -6.71
N MET A 10 15.08 9.87 -5.87
CA MET A 10 15.55 8.54 -6.29
C MET A 10 14.42 7.59 -6.75
N GLY A 11 13.17 8.02 -6.67
CA GLY A 11 12.01 7.20 -7.05
C GLY A 11 11.69 6.07 -6.08
N ASN A 12 12.13 6.18 -4.82
CA ASN A 12 11.85 5.24 -3.75
C ASN A 12 10.73 5.72 -2.84
N ASN A 13 10.20 4.81 -2.02
CA ASN A 13 9.30 5.20 -0.93
C ASN A 13 10.05 6.07 0.09
N GLU A 14 9.38 7.08 0.60
CA GLU A 14 9.94 8.04 1.56
C GLU A 14 9.95 7.54 3.00
N ALA A 15 9.40 6.37 3.26
CA ALA A 15 9.23 5.79 4.58
C ALA A 15 9.57 4.28 4.57
N PHE A 16 9.82 3.73 5.75
CA PHE A 16 10.00 2.27 5.93
C PHE A 16 8.68 1.51 5.80
N GLU A 17 7.58 2.17 6.14
CA GLU A 17 6.26 1.58 6.09
C GLU A 17 5.82 1.38 4.63
N PRO A 18 4.93 0.40 4.37
CA PRO A 18 4.27 0.24 3.08
C PRO A 18 3.52 1.50 2.64
N PHE A 19 3.22 1.59 1.36
CA PHE A 19 2.47 2.72 0.82
C PHE A 19 1.10 2.88 1.51
N THR A 20 0.69 4.11 1.76
CA THR A 20 -0.64 4.42 2.29
C THR A 20 -1.74 4.22 1.26
N SER A 21 -1.39 4.29 -0.02
CA SER A 21 -2.28 4.11 -1.16
C SER A 21 -1.45 3.78 -2.41
N ASN A 22 -1.94 2.89 -3.27
CA ASN A 22 -1.29 2.59 -4.55
C ASN A 22 -1.54 3.64 -5.62
N ILE A 23 -2.49 4.56 -5.40
CA ILE A 23 -2.75 5.73 -6.26
C ILE A 23 -3.20 6.89 -5.38
N TYR A 24 -2.61 8.07 -5.54
CA TYR A 24 -2.97 9.25 -4.78
C TYR A 24 -2.60 10.54 -5.53
N THR A 25 -3.21 11.65 -5.14
CA THR A 25 -2.90 12.98 -5.66
C THR A 25 -1.88 13.66 -4.76
N ARG A 26 -0.78 14.10 -5.35
CA ARG A 26 0.22 14.91 -4.69
C ARG A 26 0.06 16.37 -5.08
N ARG A 27 -0.17 17.22 -4.09
CA ARG A 27 -0.20 18.68 -4.27
C ARG A 27 1.18 19.26 -4.00
N THR A 28 1.63 20.09 -4.93
CA THR A 28 2.86 20.87 -4.81
C THR A 28 2.57 22.32 -5.17
N LEU A 29 3.54 23.22 -4.99
CA LEU A 29 3.42 24.60 -5.43
C LEU A 29 3.25 24.72 -6.95
N SER A 30 3.72 23.72 -7.71
CA SER A 30 3.63 23.67 -9.17
C SER A 30 2.33 23.05 -9.69
N GLY A 31 1.47 22.51 -8.83
CA GLY A 31 0.21 21.89 -9.22
C GLY A 31 -0.09 20.56 -8.51
N GLU A 32 -1.08 19.86 -9.05
CA GLU A 32 -1.51 18.56 -8.57
C GLU A 32 -1.06 17.46 -9.53
N PHE A 33 -0.47 16.40 -8.99
CA PHE A 33 0.06 15.28 -9.76
C PHE A 33 -0.55 13.98 -9.23
N ILE A 34 -1.04 13.15 -10.15
CA ILE A 34 -1.48 11.80 -9.82
C ILE A 34 -0.25 10.91 -9.76
N ILE A 35 0.01 10.34 -8.59
CA ILE A 35 1.10 9.40 -8.37
C ILE A 35 0.51 8.00 -8.27
N VAL A 36 1.09 7.07 -9.01
CA VAL A 36 0.69 5.66 -9.00
C VAL A 36 1.88 4.79 -8.64
N ASN A 37 1.62 3.68 -7.96
CA ASN A 37 2.65 2.69 -7.68
C ASN A 37 3.08 2.02 -9.00
N LYS A 38 4.23 2.43 -9.51
CA LYS A 38 4.77 1.96 -10.78
C LYS A 38 4.98 0.44 -10.85
N HIS A 39 5.27 -0.19 -9.71
CA HIS A 39 5.48 -1.63 -9.64
C HIS A 39 4.17 -2.39 -9.83
N LEU A 40 3.10 -1.96 -9.14
CA LEU A 40 1.76 -2.51 -9.32
C LEU A 40 1.29 -2.39 -10.79
N VAL A 41 1.46 -1.20 -11.38
CA VAL A 41 1.06 -0.98 -12.79
C VAL A 41 1.84 -1.91 -13.72
N LYS A 42 3.15 -2.06 -13.52
CA LYS A 42 3.98 -2.96 -14.32
C LYS A 42 3.50 -4.41 -14.22
N ASP A 43 3.21 -4.89 -13.01
CA ASP A 43 2.74 -6.26 -12.80
C ASP A 43 1.35 -6.47 -13.41
N LEU A 44 0.44 -5.52 -13.25
CA LEU A 44 -0.88 -5.57 -13.89
C LEU A 44 -0.80 -5.51 -15.43
N ILE A 45 0.13 -4.76 -16.00
CA ILE A 45 0.39 -4.75 -17.46
C ILE A 45 0.90 -6.11 -17.90
N ASN A 46 1.86 -6.71 -17.19
CA ASN A 46 2.41 -8.02 -17.52
C ASN A 46 1.36 -9.12 -17.48
N LEU A 47 0.35 -8.99 -16.63
CA LEU A 47 -0.79 -9.89 -16.54
C LEU A 47 -1.92 -9.55 -17.53
N GLY A 48 -1.81 -8.47 -18.30
CA GLY A 48 -2.85 -8.02 -19.21
C GLY A 48 -4.11 -7.48 -18.51
N LEU A 49 -3.99 -7.11 -17.23
CA LEU A 49 -5.12 -6.66 -16.39
C LEU A 49 -5.23 -5.13 -16.29
N TRP A 50 -4.19 -4.39 -16.68
CA TRP A 50 -4.19 -2.94 -16.59
C TRP A 50 -5.08 -2.30 -17.64
N ASN A 51 -6.16 -1.66 -17.20
CA ASN A 51 -7.08 -0.88 -18.05
C ASN A 51 -7.70 0.28 -17.24
N GLU A 52 -8.49 1.12 -17.91
CA GLU A 52 -9.16 2.27 -17.27
C GLU A 52 -10.11 1.86 -16.14
N ASP A 53 -10.80 0.72 -16.28
CA ASP A 53 -11.74 0.24 -15.26
C ASP A 53 -11.00 -0.17 -13.99
N VAL A 54 -9.90 -0.91 -14.12
CA VAL A 54 -9.06 -1.31 -12.99
C VAL A 54 -8.44 -0.09 -12.32
N LYS A 55 -7.94 0.88 -13.09
CA LYS A 55 -7.45 2.16 -12.54
C LYS A 55 -8.54 2.87 -11.72
N ASN A 56 -9.74 2.98 -12.27
CA ASN A 56 -10.86 3.64 -11.61
C ASN A 56 -11.30 2.88 -10.35
N MET A 57 -11.31 1.52 -10.40
CA MET A 57 -11.59 0.72 -9.21
C MET A 57 -10.54 0.93 -8.10
N ILE A 58 -9.26 0.99 -8.44
CA ILE A 58 -8.20 1.29 -7.46
C ILE A 58 -8.43 2.66 -6.83
N ILE A 59 -8.83 3.67 -7.60
CA ILE A 59 -9.13 5.01 -7.08
C ILE A 59 -10.34 4.95 -6.12
N ILE A 60 -11.43 4.29 -6.52
CA ILE A 60 -12.65 4.14 -5.70
C ILE A 60 -12.36 3.39 -4.41
N GLN A 61 -11.48 2.36 -4.46
CA GLN A 61 -11.02 1.60 -3.31
C GLN A 61 -9.92 2.32 -2.51
N LYS A 62 -9.71 3.63 -2.73
CA LYS A 62 -8.74 4.46 -2.00
C LYS A 62 -7.29 3.94 -2.12
N GLY A 63 -6.98 3.37 -3.27
CA GLY A 63 -5.67 2.79 -3.56
C GLY A 63 -5.47 1.36 -3.10
N SER A 64 -6.50 0.72 -2.55
CA SER A 64 -6.50 -0.72 -2.27
C SER A 64 -6.76 -1.53 -3.53
N VAL A 65 -6.16 -2.72 -3.61
CA VAL A 65 -6.42 -3.72 -4.66
C VAL A 65 -7.18 -4.94 -4.13
N GLN A 66 -7.46 -4.98 -2.83
CA GLN A 66 -7.96 -6.19 -2.16
C GLN A 66 -9.34 -6.65 -2.67
N ASN A 67 -10.24 -5.70 -2.92
CA ASN A 67 -11.62 -6.00 -3.34
C ASN A 67 -11.82 -5.88 -4.86
N ILE A 68 -10.75 -5.90 -5.66
CA ILE A 68 -10.86 -5.84 -7.12
C ILE A 68 -10.89 -7.26 -7.66
N ALA A 69 -12.01 -7.61 -8.31
CA ALA A 69 -12.14 -8.89 -8.97
C ALA A 69 -11.13 -9.01 -10.14
N GLY A 70 -10.63 -10.23 -10.37
CA GLY A 70 -9.70 -10.50 -11.46
C GLY A 70 -8.21 -10.22 -11.15
N ILE A 71 -7.88 -9.53 -10.07
CA ILE A 71 -6.49 -9.42 -9.61
C ILE A 71 -6.14 -10.68 -8.81
N PRO A 72 -5.04 -11.39 -9.15
CA PRO A 72 -4.58 -12.56 -8.43
C PRO A 72 -4.25 -12.28 -6.96
N GLU A 73 -4.42 -13.28 -6.09
CA GLU A 73 -4.21 -13.10 -4.64
C GLU A 73 -2.75 -12.81 -4.27
N ASP A 74 -1.79 -13.35 -4.99
CA ASP A 74 -0.36 -13.05 -4.81
C ASP A 74 -0.07 -11.57 -5.05
N ILE A 75 -0.65 -10.96 -6.08
CA ILE A 75 -0.57 -9.52 -6.34
C ILE A 75 -1.25 -8.73 -5.22
N LYS A 76 -2.45 -9.15 -4.79
CA LYS A 76 -3.14 -8.49 -3.67
C LYS A 76 -2.32 -8.53 -2.39
N GLU A 77 -1.67 -9.65 -2.07
CA GLU A 77 -0.83 -9.78 -0.88
C GLU A 77 0.38 -8.84 -0.91
N VAL A 78 1.05 -8.72 -2.07
CA VAL A 78 2.23 -7.84 -2.23
C VAL A 78 1.86 -6.36 -2.15
N TYR A 79 0.70 -5.97 -2.73
CA TYR A 79 0.31 -4.55 -2.84
C TYR A 79 -0.70 -4.10 -1.79
N LYS A 80 -0.72 -4.76 -0.63
CA LYS A 80 -1.46 -4.27 0.54
C LYS A 80 -1.01 -2.86 0.91
N THR A 81 -1.96 -2.01 1.19
CA THR A 81 -1.67 -0.70 1.79
C THR A 81 -1.31 -0.86 3.27
N VAL A 82 -0.66 0.13 3.84
CA VAL A 82 -0.30 0.12 5.27
C VAL A 82 -1.51 -0.02 6.20
N TRP A 83 -2.70 0.38 5.73
CA TRP A 83 -3.96 0.26 6.48
C TRP A 83 -4.48 -1.18 6.56
N GLU A 84 -4.05 -2.03 5.64
CA GLU A 84 -4.45 -3.43 5.51
C GLU A 84 -3.47 -4.39 6.20
N ILE A 85 -2.34 -3.86 6.68
CA ILE A 85 -1.31 -4.60 7.40
C ILE A 85 -1.47 -4.36 8.91
N LYS A 86 -1.30 -5.42 9.70
CA LYS A 86 -1.33 -5.30 11.16
C LYS A 86 -0.18 -4.41 11.64
N GLN A 87 -0.48 -3.40 12.44
CA GLN A 87 0.53 -2.49 12.96
C GLN A 87 1.55 -3.19 13.88
N LYS A 88 1.17 -4.31 14.46
CA LYS A 88 2.08 -5.19 15.19
C LYS A 88 3.24 -5.66 14.30
N ASP A 89 2.96 -6.04 13.07
CA ASP A 89 3.98 -6.53 12.12
C ASP A 89 4.97 -5.40 11.76
N LEU A 90 4.47 -4.16 11.60
CA LEU A 90 5.33 -3.00 11.38
C LEU A 90 6.28 -2.74 12.56
N ILE A 91 5.79 -2.88 13.78
CA ILE A 91 6.60 -2.73 14.99
C ILE A 91 7.66 -3.85 15.05
N GLU A 92 7.30 -5.09 14.76
CA GLU A 92 8.21 -6.23 14.73
C GLU A 92 9.30 -6.08 13.67
N MET A 93 8.94 -5.64 12.47
CA MET A 93 9.91 -5.30 11.40
C MET A 93 10.87 -4.18 11.84
N SER A 94 10.36 -3.17 12.53
CA SER A 94 11.19 -2.10 13.08
C SER A 94 12.16 -2.62 14.15
N ALA A 95 11.72 -3.50 15.03
CA ALA A 95 12.56 -4.14 16.03
C ALA A 95 13.68 -4.99 15.38
N GLY A 96 13.34 -5.75 14.33
CA GLY A 96 14.31 -6.51 13.54
C GLY A 96 15.42 -5.65 12.96
N ARG A 97 15.07 -4.49 12.38
CA ARG A 97 16.04 -3.52 11.85
C ARG A 97 16.87 -2.85 12.94
N GLY A 98 16.30 -2.68 14.13
CA GLY A 98 16.90 -1.96 15.25
C GLY A 98 18.28 -2.46 15.66
N LYS A 99 18.59 -3.73 15.40
CA LYS A 99 19.90 -4.36 15.66
C LYS A 99 21.03 -3.76 14.81
N PHE A 100 20.69 -3.18 13.66
CA PHE A 100 21.63 -2.68 12.67
C PHE A 100 21.66 -1.15 12.58
N ILE A 101 20.85 -0.48 13.40
CA ILE A 101 20.68 0.97 13.40
C ILE A 101 21.06 1.53 14.77
N CYS A 102 22.04 2.44 14.81
CA CYS A 102 22.51 3.03 16.07
C CYS A 102 21.51 4.04 16.66
N GLN A 103 20.71 4.72 15.83
CA GLN A 103 19.69 5.66 16.25
C GLN A 103 18.29 5.04 16.30
N SER A 104 17.31 5.81 16.77
CA SER A 104 15.90 5.46 16.63
C SER A 104 15.45 5.55 15.18
N GLN A 105 14.32 4.92 14.87
CA GLN A 105 13.67 4.95 13.56
C GLN A 105 12.49 5.90 13.60
N SER A 106 12.21 6.59 12.49
CA SER A 106 11.00 7.42 12.32
C SER A 106 9.79 6.53 11.97
N LEU A 107 9.46 5.60 12.86
CA LEU A 107 8.35 4.66 12.69
C LEU A 107 7.01 5.38 12.81
N ASN A 108 6.20 5.30 11.76
CA ASN A 108 4.81 5.76 11.79
C ASN A 108 3.88 4.59 12.03
N LEU A 109 2.84 4.79 12.86
CA LEU A 109 1.78 3.82 13.06
C LEU A 109 0.48 4.35 12.43
N PHE A 110 -0.27 3.45 11.81
CA PHE A 110 -1.47 3.74 11.04
C PHE A 110 -2.66 3.02 11.68
N ILE A 111 -3.39 3.72 12.54
CA ILE A 111 -4.47 3.11 13.33
C ILE A 111 -5.80 3.75 12.98
N GLU A 112 -6.69 2.97 12.39
CA GLU A 112 -8.07 3.35 12.19
C GLU A 112 -8.86 3.18 13.49
N GLY A 113 -9.66 4.18 13.87
CA GLY A 113 -10.43 4.14 15.10
C GLY A 113 -9.54 4.04 16.35
N VAL A 114 -8.67 5.04 16.51
CA VAL A 114 -7.74 5.13 17.66
C VAL A 114 -8.50 5.22 18.98
N ASN A 115 -8.02 4.46 19.97
CA ASN A 115 -8.42 4.57 21.36
C ASN A 115 -7.23 4.34 22.30
N ALA A 116 -7.38 4.68 23.59
CA ALA A 116 -6.31 4.56 24.56
C ALA A 116 -5.76 3.12 24.67
N ALA A 117 -6.62 2.11 24.62
CA ALA A 117 -6.20 0.72 24.71
C ALA A 117 -5.30 0.30 23.54
N LYS A 118 -5.64 0.65 22.29
CA LYS A 118 -4.82 0.37 21.11
C LYS A 118 -3.47 1.07 21.19
N LEU A 119 -3.43 2.34 21.60
CA LEU A 119 -2.18 3.09 21.77
C LEU A 119 -1.31 2.49 22.88
N THR A 120 -1.87 2.21 24.01
CA THR A 120 -1.16 1.57 25.14
C THR A 120 -0.58 0.23 24.70
N ALA A 121 -1.37 -0.62 24.03
CA ALA A 121 -0.89 -1.90 23.52
C ALA A 121 0.28 -1.74 22.54
N ALA A 122 0.21 -0.78 21.59
CA ALA A 122 1.28 -0.52 20.64
C ALA A 122 2.56 -0.04 21.34
N HIS A 123 2.47 0.89 22.29
CA HIS A 123 3.62 1.39 23.05
C HIS A 123 4.26 0.31 23.90
N PHE A 124 3.48 -0.47 24.64
CA PHE A 124 4.02 -1.58 25.44
C PHE A 124 4.63 -2.67 24.56
N HIS A 125 4.05 -2.97 23.41
CA HIS A 125 4.63 -3.92 22.46
C HIS A 125 5.97 -3.42 21.93
N SER A 126 6.05 -2.16 21.51
CA SER A 126 7.30 -1.52 21.05
C SER A 126 8.37 -1.55 22.13
N TRP A 127 8.03 -1.22 23.36
CA TRP A 127 8.94 -1.26 24.50
C TRP A 127 9.44 -2.67 24.79
N LYS A 128 8.56 -3.66 24.82
CA LYS A 128 8.93 -5.07 25.04
C LYS A 128 9.89 -5.62 23.99
N LEU A 129 9.77 -5.13 22.75
CA LEU A 129 10.67 -5.49 21.66
C LEU A 129 11.97 -4.69 21.63
N GLY A 130 12.16 -3.77 22.60
CA GLY A 130 13.39 -2.99 22.74
C GLY A 130 13.56 -1.85 21.74
N LEU A 131 12.47 -1.32 21.18
CA LEU A 131 12.55 -0.14 20.33
C LEU A 131 13.01 1.07 21.17
N LYS A 132 13.98 1.83 20.64
CA LYS A 132 14.50 3.06 21.28
C LYS A 132 13.45 4.18 21.33
N THR A 133 12.58 4.22 20.30
CA THR A 133 11.43 5.11 20.20
C THR A 133 10.28 4.30 19.62
N GLY A 134 9.15 4.28 20.31
CA GLY A 134 8.02 3.41 19.93
C GLY A 134 7.22 3.92 18.74
N MET A 135 7.19 5.23 18.50
CA MET A 135 6.41 5.83 17.41
C MET A 135 6.90 7.25 17.13
N TYR A 136 6.94 7.63 15.85
CA TYR A 136 7.18 9.01 15.41
C TYR A 136 5.86 9.75 15.19
N TYR A 137 5.04 9.30 14.22
CA TYR A 137 3.69 9.82 14.01
C TYR A 137 2.64 8.72 14.20
N LEU A 138 1.54 9.09 14.82
CA LEU A 138 0.29 8.36 14.72
C LEU A 138 -0.50 8.92 13.54
N ARG A 139 -0.78 8.07 12.57
CA ARG A 139 -1.62 8.40 11.41
C ARG A 139 -3.00 7.77 11.60
N THR A 140 -4.04 8.56 11.38
CA THR A 140 -5.42 8.10 11.38
C THR A 140 -6.03 8.35 10.01
N LYS A 141 -7.03 7.54 9.61
CA LYS A 141 -7.78 7.85 8.39
C LYS A 141 -8.56 9.15 8.58
N ALA A 142 -8.54 10.00 7.56
CA ALA A 142 -9.38 11.18 7.52
C ALA A 142 -10.87 10.79 7.51
N ALA A 143 -11.71 11.55 8.22
CA ALA A 143 -13.15 11.34 8.22
C ALA A 143 -13.79 11.68 6.87
N VAL A 144 -13.14 12.52 6.06
CA VAL A 144 -13.62 12.97 4.75
C VAL A 144 -12.70 12.45 3.65
N ASP A 145 -13.29 11.81 2.65
CA ASP A 145 -12.55 11.24 1.52
C ASP A 145 -12.15 12.32 0.52
N ALA A 146 -10.86 12.38 0.21
CA ALA A 146 -10.30 13.24 -0.84
C ALA A 146 -10.70 12.82 -2.29
N ILE A 147 -11.50 11.76 -2.44
CA ILE A 147 -11.90 11.19 -3.73
C ILE A 147 -12.92 12.06 -4.47
N ALA A 148 -13.64 12.93 -3.77
CA ALA A 148 -14.69 13.79 -4.36
C ALA A 148 -14.19 14.76 -5.46
N GLY A 149 -12.87 14.96 -5.58
CA GLY A 149 -12.25 15.86 -6.56
C GLY A 149 -11.84 15.20 -7.89
N LEU A 150 -11.94 13.88 -8.04
CA LEU A 150 -11.42 13.17 -9.23
C LEU A 150 -12.44 12.94 -10.34
N GLY A 151 -13.68 13.44 -10.19
CA GLY A 151 -14.69 13.40 -11.27
C GLY A 151 -15.16 12.00 -11.71
N ILE A 152 -14.94 10.98 -10.88
CA ILE A 152 -15.31 9.59 -11.21
C ILE A 152 -16.75 9.33 -10.78
N GLU A 153 -17.59 8.92 -11.73
CA GLU A 153 -18.95 8.47 -11.44
C GLU A 153 -18.94 7.13 -10.69
N VAL A 154 -18.94 7.20 -9.37
CA VAL A 154 -18.94 6.04 -8.46
C VAL A 154 -20.11 5.08 -8.72
N GLY A 155 -21.20 5.56 -9.33
CA GLY A 155 -22.39 4.78 -9.65
C GLY A 155 -22.15 3.61 -10.61
N LYS A 156 -21.24 3.76 -11.57
CA LYS A 156 -20.92 2.73 -12.58
C LYS A 156 -20.19 1.51 -11.99
N TYR A 157 -19.51 1.69 -10.87
CA TYR A 157 -18.63 0.67 -10.28
C TYR A 157 -19.19 -0.01 -9.02
N LYS A 158 -20.42 0.34 -8.63
CA LYS A 158 -21.11 -0.31 -7.49
C LYS A 158 -21.60 -1.73 -7.76
N GLN A 159 -21.69 -2.11 -9.03
CA GLN A 159 -21.96 -3.50 -9.45
C GLN A 159 -20.70 -3.99 -10.16
N ALA A 160 -19.90 -4.82 -9.49
CA ALA A 160 -18.72 -5.41 -10.10
C ALA A 160 -19.14 -6.31 -11.28
N PRO A 161 -18.68 -6.06 -12.52
CA PRO A 161 -18.82 -7.05 -13.58
C PRO A 161 -17.93 -8.25 -13.24
N SER A 162 -18.47 -9.46 -13.45
CA SER A 162 -17.69 -10.69 -13.37
C SER A 162 -16.49 -10.59 -14.31
N ALA A 163 -15.29 -10.85 -13.77
CA ALA A 163 -14.04 -10.77 -14.51
C ALA A 163 -14.07 -11.70 -15.74
N PRO A 164 -13.45 -11.30 -16.87
CA PRO A 164 -13.20 -12.21 -17.98
C PRO A 164 -12.28 -13.36 -17.51
N GLU A 165 -12.65 -14.59 -17.80
CA GLU A 165 -11.83 -15.77 -17.51
C GLU A 165 -10.45 -15.62 -18.15
N VAL A 166 -9.42 -15.55 -17.33
CA VAL A 166 -8.03 -15.63 -17.78
C VAL A 166 -7.75 -17.04 -18.25
N LYS A 167 -7.70 -17.27 -19.56
CA LYS A 167 -7.20 -18.52 -20.12
C LYS A 167 -5.70 -18.61 -19.83
N THR A 168 -5.34 -19.37 -18.83
CA THR A 168 -3.94 -19.73 -18.53
C THR A 168 -3.39 -20.49 -19.74
N PRO A 169 -2.27 -20.06 -20.37
CA PRO A 169 -1.64 -20.88 -21.41
C PRO A 169 -1.09 -22.14 -20.75
N ALA A 170 -1.48 -23.30 -21.28
CA ALA A 170 -1.00 -24.60 -20.82
C ALA A 170 0.54 -24.68 -20.95
N PRO A 171 1.25 -25.25 -19.96
CA PRO A 171 2.69 -25.45 -20.07
C PRO A 171 2.98 -26.38 -21.24
N LYS A 172 3.84 -25.93 -22.18
CA LYS A 172 4.40 -26.77 -23.21
C LYS A 172 5.34 -27.77 -22.53
N LEU A 173 4.93 -29.03 -22.48
CA LEU A 173 5.80 -30.17 -22.21
C LEU A 173 6.74 -30.32 -23.40
N GLU A 174 8.00 -29.95 -23.22
CA GLU A 174 9.07 -30.37 -24.12
C GLU A 174 9.34 -31.86 -23.86
N SER A 175 9.14 -32.66 -24.89
CA SER A 175 9.51 -34.08 -24.90
C SER A 175 11.04 -34.21 -24.99
N PRO A 176 11.66 -35.13 -24.23
CA PRO A 176 13.11 -35.36 -24.35
C PRO A 176 13.41 -36.02 -25.68
N SER A 177 14.31 -35.42 -26.42
CA SER A 177 14.95 -36.00 -27.62
C SER A 177 15.85 -37.17 -27.23
N GLN A 178 15.64 -38.28 -27.88
CA GLN A 178 16.55 -39.44 -27.89
C GLN A 178 17.88 -39.10 -28.52
#